data_e683a2c0262a1693f9d77129986485d7
#
_entry.id   e683a2c0262a1693f9d77129986485d7
#
_cell.length_a   1.000
_cell.length_b   1.000
_cell.length_c   1.000
_cell.angle_alpha   90.00
_cell.angle_beta   90.00
_cell.angle_gamma   90.00
#
_symmetry.space_group_name_H-M   'P 1'
#
loop_
_entity.id
_entity.type
_entity.pdbx_description
1 polymer ?
#
loop_
_entity_poly.entity_id
_entity_poly.type
_entity_poly.pdbx_seq_one_letter_code
_entity_poly.pdbx_strand_id
1 'polypeptide(L)'
;MQPEQDRPTVSIAPNNPVFDLPVIVGIEQRLFAKAGLDVSFSATYADREKDSVQTPLMSRLKENLFDCGSADSYNVCEWASIDRLERGKSGGNIAALRAAVAAQAILSFDDKLQVPRDMADVPVMVQELTGSHYTTIQMLESAVGSEHVKIQNGGLPQMRYAALKDGTARAIAVMEPFISLALKEGAHIIAASFYRGGEVISADLTPEQRKAYYDAENEAVDLINANFYKYAHHVTAHAKGALKPTELLRAFVRYKHVDYYDVTLFNRAYDWMKARGMSEGQSQHAALVVG
;
A
#
# COMPACT_ATOMS: atom_id res chain seq x y z
N MET A 1 21.23 25.91 -9.04
CA MET A 1 19.82 25.76 -8.67
C MET A 1 19.01 26.33 -9.81
N GLN A 2 18.22 25.49 -10.52
CA GLN A 2 17.27 26.00 -11.52
C GLN A 2 16.23 26.90 -10.83
N PRO A 3 15.74 27.95 -11.48
CA PRO A 3 14.62 28.75 -10.95
C PRO A 3 13.43 27.84 -10.67
N GLU A 4 12.66 28.13 -9.64
CA GLU A 4 11.51 27.32 -9.17
C GLU A 4 10.42 27.13 -10.25
N GLN A 5 10.38 27.99 -11.28
CA GLN A 5 9.39 27.99 -12.36
C GLN A 5 9.67 27.01 -13.53
N ASP A 6 10.84 26.33 -13.58
CA ASP A 6 11.25 25.47 -14.72
C ASP A 6 11.43 23.99 -14.34
N ARG A 7 10.98 23.59 -13.14
CA ARG A 7 11.14 22.19 -12.73
C ARG A 7 10.03 21.31 -13.31
N PRO A 8 10.38 20.13 -13.86
CA PRO A 8 9.36 19.14 -14.22
C PRO A 8 8.49 18.78 -13.00
N THR A 9 7.17 18.77 -13.21
CA THR A 9 6.19 18.40 -12.19
C THR A 9 5.99 16.89 -12.18
N VAL A 10 5.86 16.30 -10.99
CA VAL A 10 5.45 14.89 -10.79
C VAL A 10 4.32 14.87 -9.79
N SER A 11 3.14 14.47 -10.26
CA SER A 11 1.92 14.36 -9.46
C SER A 11 1.73 12.95 -8.93
N ILE A 12 1.52 12.80 -7.63
CA ILE A 12 1.38 11.50 -6.96
C ILE A 12 -0.07 11.30 -6.50
N ALA A 13 -0.71 10.19 -6.89
CA ALA A 13 -2.01 9.84 -6.31
C ALA A 13 -1.83 9.27 -4.90
N PRO A 14 -2.53 9.82 -3.88
CA PRO A 14 -2.32 9.42 -2.48
C PRO A 14 -2.79 7.99 -2.23
N ASN A 15 -2.02 7.25 -1.42
CA ASN A 15 -2.39 5.93 -0.92
C ASN A 15 -2.77 6.00 0.56
N ASN A 16 -1.99 5.41 1.45
CA ASN A 16 -2.08 5.59 2.90
C ASN A 16 -0.77 6.20 3.39
N PRO A 17 -0.77 7.08 4.40
CA PRO A 17 0.45 7.73 4.86
C PRO A 17 1.57 6.78 5.26
N VAL A 18 1.26 5.56 5.72
CA VAL A 18 2.29 4.54 6.01
C VAL A 18 3.07 4.13 4.77
N PHE A 19 2.44 4.15 3.59
CA PHE A 19 3.09 3.83 2.32
C PHE A 19 3.72 5.05 1.67
N ASP A 20 3.08 6.21 1.85
CA ASP A 20 3.48 7.47 1.23
C ASP A 20 4.51 8.24 2.08
N LEU A 21 4.88 7.74 3.27
CA LEU A 21 5.77 8.47 4.19
C LEU A 21 7.08 8.93 3.55
N PRO A 22 7.78 8.13 2.72
CA PRO A 22 8.97 8.59 2.03
C PRO A 22 8.71 9.80 1.12
N VAL A 23 7.60 9.79 0.38
CA VAL A 23 7.19 10.92 -0.48
C VAL A 23 6.85 12.16 0.36
N ILE A 24 6.07 11.98 1.45
CA ILE A 24 5.72 13.07 2.37
C ILE A 24 6.99 13.74 2.91
N VAL A 25 7.92 12.94 3.43
CA VAL A 25 9.19 13.44 3.99
C VAL A 25 10.06 14.05 2.90
N GLY A 26 10.11 13.49 1.70
CA GLY A 26 10.82 14.04 0.55
C GLY A 26 10.32 15.45 0.16
N ILE A 27 9.00 15.64 0.17
CA ILE A 27 8.38 16.96 -0.07
C ILE A 27 8.72 17.92 1.07
N GLU A 28 8.48 17.56 2.34
CA GLU A 28 8.72 18.41 3.52
C GLU A 28 10.18 18.84 3.65
N GLN A 29 11.12 17.93 3.38
CA GLN A 29 12.56 18.19 3.46
C GLN A 29 13.12 18.80 2.16
N ARG A 30 12.24 19.08 1.17
CA ARG A 30 12.56 19.64 -0.14
C ARG A 30 13.59 18.81 -0.93
N LEU A 31 13.59 17.48 -0.75
CA LEU A 31 14.55 16.60 -1.40
C LEU A 31 14.30 16.52 -2.90
N PHE A 32 13.05 16.39 -3.31
CA PHE A 32 12.66 16.42 -4.72
C PHE A 32 13.03 17.77 -5.38
N ALA A 33 12.79 18.87 -4.69
CA ALA A 33 13.16 20.19 -5.19
C ALA A 33 14.68 20.34 -5.38
N LYS A 34 15.50 19.77 -4.50
CA LYS A 34 16.97 19.70 -4.65
C LYS A 34 17.37 18.82 -5.84
N ALA A 35 16.62 17.76 -6.10
CA ALA A 35 16.81 16.88 -7.24
C ALA A 35 16.28 17.46 -8.57
N GLY A 36 15.74 18.70 -8.55
CA GLY A 36 15.25 19.39 -9.74
C GLY A 36 13.81 19.03 -10.15
N LEU A 37 13.03 18.45 -9.24
CA LEU A 37 11.63 18.07 -9.49
C LEU A 37 10.68 18.88 -8.61
N ASP A 38 9.48 19.17 -9.12
CA ASP A 38 8.34 19.66 -8.35
C ASP A 38 7.36 18.52 -8.12
N VAL A 39 7.39 17.98 -6.89
CA VAL A 39 6.58 16.80 -6.52
C VAL A 39 5.47 17.20 -5.57
N SER A 40 4.24 16.80 -5.89
CA SER A 40 3.07 17.06 -5.07
C SER A 40 2.05 15.92 -5.14
N PHE A 41 1.15 15.86 -4.17
CA PHE A 41 0.00 14.96 -4.25
C PHE A 41 -1.11 15.59 -5.10
N SER A 42 -1.70 14.81 -6.01
CA SER A 42 -2.79 15.23 -6.91
C SER A 42 -4.16 15.30 -6.20
N ALA A 43 -4.27 14.79 -4.99
CA ALA A 43 -5.47 14.86 -4.15
C ALA A 43 -5.08 14.77 -2.67
N THR A 44 -6.04 14.98 -1.77
CA THR A 44 -5.85 14.85 -0.32
C THR A 44 -6.20 13.44 0.18
N TYR A 45 -5.72 13.09 1.37
CA TYR A 45 -6.15 11.85 2.05
C TYR A 45 -7.64 11.88 2.41
N ALA A 46 -8.22 13.06 2.66
CA ALA A 46 -9.64 13.23 2.88
C ALA A 46 -10.48 12.91 1.63
N ASP A 47 -9.96 13.21 0.44
CA ASP A 47 -10.62 12.82 -0.82
C ASP A 47 -10.64 11.30 -0.98
N ARG A 48 -9.56 10.62 -0.58
CA ARG A 48 -9.49 9.17 -0.59
C ARG A 48 -10.47 8.52 0.40
N GLU A 49 -10.76 9.14 1.52
CA GLU A 49 -11.75 8.66 2.49
C GLU A 49 -13.19 8.63 1.94
N LYS A 50 -13.45 9.24 0.78
CA LYS A 50 -14.75 9.19 0.08
C LYS A 50 -14.98 7.87 -0.66
N ASP A 51 -13.93 7.06 -0.91
CA ASP A 51 -14.10 5.72 -1.45
C ASP A 51 -14.91 4.86 -0.47
N SER A 52 -15.95 4.20 -0.99
CA SER A 52 -16.81 3.30 -0.22
C SER A 52 -16.54 1.82 -0.55
N VAL A 53 -17.18 0.93 0.20
CA VAL A 53 -17.14 -0.52 -0.09
C VAL A 53 -17.65 -0.84 -1.49
N GLN A 54 -18.62 -0.06 -2.00
CA GLN A 54 -19.24 -0.22 -3.32
C GLN A 54 -18.49 0.49 -4.44
N THR A 55 -17.49 1.34 -4.14
CA THR A 55 -16.73 2.04 -5.18
C THR A 55 -16.03 1.02 -6.10
N PRO A 56 -16.35 1.00 -7.40
CA PRO A 56 -15.70 0.09 -8.35
C PRO A 56 -14.19 0.29 -8.35
N LEU A 57 -13.45 -0.79 -8.57
CA LEU A 57 -12.00 -0.82 -8.45
C LEU A 57 -11.30 0.35 -9.15
N MET A 58 -11.52 0.49 -10.46
CA MET A 58 -10.87 1.52 -11.27
C MET A 58 -11.48 2.93 -11.08
N SER A 59 -12.56 3.05 -10.31
CA SER A 59 -13.14 4.32 -9.89
C SER A 59 -12.69 4.77 -8.51
N ARG A 60 -11.92 3.95 -7.78
CA ARG A 60 -11.29 4.38 -6.53
C ARG A 60 -10.32 5.51 -6.82
N LEU A 61 -10.24 6.47 -5.92
CA LEU A 61 -9.54 7.75 -6.17
C LEU A 61 -8.15 7.56 -6.80
N LYS A 62 -7.31 6.72 -6.21
CA LYS A 62 -5.93 6.52 -6.66
C LYS A 62 -5.86 5.96 -8.08
N GLU A 63 -6.60 4.90 -8.35
CA GLU A 63 -6.66 4.24 -9.64
C GLU A 63 -7.22 5.19 -10.71
N ASN A 64 -8.28 5.95 -10.37
CA ASN A 64 -8.90 6.90 -11.28
C ASN A 64 -8.00 8.09 -11.61
N LEU A 65 -7.32 8.67 -10.61
CA LEU A 65 -6.40 9.80 -10.84
C LEU A 65 -5.28 9.43 -11.81
N PHE A 66 -4.73 8.22 -11.70
CA PHE A 66 -3.71 7.73 -12.62
C PHE A 66 -4.30 7.43 -14.01
N ASP A 67 -5.41 6.72 -14.07
CA ASP A 67 -6.01 6.28 -15.34
C ASP A 67 -6.57 7.44 -16.18
N CYS A 68 -6.91 8.58 -15.56
CA CYS A 68 -7.31 9.82 -16.25
C CYS A 68 -6.15 10.81 -16.49
N GLY A 69 -4.92 10.46 -16.15
CA GLY A 69 -3.74 11.31 -16.34
C GLY A 69 -3.62 12.49 -15.36
N SER A 70 -4.37 12.47 -14.24
CA SER A 70 -4.27 13.49 -13.18
C SER A 70 -3.17 13.19 -12.17
N ALA A 71 -2.57 11.99 -12.23
CA ALA A 71 -1.40 11.62 -11.46
C ALA A 71 -0.41 10.88 -12.34
N ASP A 72 0.88 11.15 -12.16
CA ASP A 72 1.98 10.52 -12.87
C ASP A 72 2.46 9.25 -12.18
N SER A 73 2.18 9.08 -10.90
CA SER A 73 2.60 7.91 -10.13
C SER A 73 1.66 7.61 -8.97
N TYR A 74 1.69 6.35 -8.55
CA TYR A 74 1.13 5.89 -7.29
C TYR A 74 1.80 4.59 -6.84
N ASN A 75 1.82 4.35 -5.53
CA ASN A 75 2.26 3.06 -5.01
C ASN A 75 1.07 2.15 -4.69
N VAL A 76 1.29 0.84 -4.82
CA VAL A 76 0.28 -0.19 -4.60
C VAL A 76 0.96 -1.51 -4.20
N CYS A 77 0.24 -2.54 -3.72
CA CYS A 77 0.86 -3.86 -3.50
C CYS A 77 1.31 -4.49 -4.82
N GLU A 78 2.28 -5.39 -4.78
CA GLU A 78 2.88 -5.99 -5.99
C GLU A 78 1.85 -6.66 -6.90
N TRP A 79 0.93 -7.44 -6.34
CA TRP A 79 -0.15 -8.10 -7.09
C TRP A 79 -1.07 -7.08 -7.78
N ALA A 80 -1.46 -6.05 -7.03
CA ALA A 80 -2.32 -5.02 -7.57
C ALA A 80 -1.61 -4.15 -8.62
N SER A 81 -0.28 -3.97 -8.58
CA SER A 81 0.42 -3.24 -9.63
C SER A 81 0.28 -3.93 -10.99
N ILE A 82 0.37 -5.25 -11.00
CA ILE A 82 0.14 -6.07 -12.22
C ILE A 82 -1.33 -5.93 -12.67
N ASP A 83 -2.27 -6.22 -11.77
CA ASP A 83 -3.71 -6.20 -12.07
C ASP A 83 -4.20 -4.82 -12.56
N ARG A 84 -3.70 -3.70 -11.97
CA ARG A 84 -4.10 -2.35 -12.38
C ARG A 84 -3.60 -1.98 -13.77
N LEU A 85 -2.37 -2.36 -14.11
CA LEU A 85 -1.82 -2.12 -15.43
C LEU A 85 -2.52 -2.95 -16.51
N GLU A 86 -2.96 -4.17 -16.19
CA GLU A 86 -3.75 -4.99 -17.12
C GLU A 86 -5.18 -4.46 -17.31
N ARG A 87 -5.77 -3.82 -16.29
CA ARG A 87 -7.14 -3.25 -16.36
C ARG A 87 -7.19 -1.79 -16.79
N GLY A 88 -6.12 -1.04 -16.53
CA GLY A 88 -6.04 0.39 -16.78
C GLY A 88 -5.95 0.73 -18.26
N LYS A 89 -6.19 1.98 -18.57
CA LYS A 89 -6.19 2.51 -19.94
C LYS A 89 -5.04 3.47 -20.21
N SER A 90 -4.38 3.95 -19.14
CA SER A 90 -3.33 4.97 -19.24
C SER A 90 -1.99 4.45 -19.73
N GLY A 91 -1.76 3.13 -19.73
CA GLY A 91 -0.52 2.52 -20.25
C GLY A 91 0.73 2.80 -19.41
N GLY A 92 0.63 2.83 -18.09
CA GLY A 92 1.78 2.98 -17.18
C GLY A 92 2.64 1.72 -17.06
N ASN A 93 3.70 1.83 -16.26
CA ASN A 93 4.64 0.75 -15.96
C ASN A 93 4.89 0.62 -14.46
N ILE A 94 5.36 -0.56 -14.01
CA ILE A 94 5.96 -0.73 -12.69
C ILE A 94 7.43 -0.33 -12.80
N ALA A 95 7.82 0.74 -12.11
CA ALA A 95 9.20 1.23 -12.21
C ALA A 95 10.13 0.67 -11.14
N ALA A 96 9.57 0.34 -9.96
CA ALA A 96 10.36 -0.13 -8.83
C ALA A 96 9.50 -0.89 -7.82
N LEU A 97 10.15 -1.61 -6.92
CA LEU A 97 9.57 -1.98 -5.64
C LEU A 97 9.59 -0.76 -4.72
N ARG A 98 8.42 -0.36 -4.19
CA ARG A 98 8.27 0.83 -3.35
C ARG A 98 9.15 0.78 -2.10
N ALA A 99 9.45 1.95 -1.55
CA ALA A 99 10.25 2.10 -0.34
C ALA A 99 9.58 1.51 0.91
N ALA A 100 8.27 1.63 1.06
CA ALA A 100 7.56 1.14 2.23
C ALA A 100 7.37 -0.39 2.20
N VAL A 101 7.87 -1.07 3.23
CA VAL A 101 7.62 -2.49 3.53
C VAL A 101 6.74 -2.54 4.77
N ALA A 102 5.46 -2.76 4.59
CA ALA A 102 4.49 -2.73 5.68
C ALA A 102 3.93 -4.11 6.00
N ALA A 103 3.59 -4.33 7.29
CA ALA A 103 2.82 -5.48 7.68
C ALA A 103 1.36 -5.33 7.26
N GLN A 104 0.76 -6.46 6.90
CA GLN A 104 -0.67 -6.70 7.05
C GLN A 104 -0.84 -7.68 8.20
N ALA A 105 -1.70 -7.37 9.15
CA ALA A 105 -2.01 -8.26 10.26
C ALA A 105 -3.50 -8.60 10.26
N ILE A 106 -3.81 -9.88 10.50
CA ILE A 106 -5.15 -10.34 10.82
C ILE A 106 -5.32 -10.19 12.33
N LEU A 107 -6.31 -9.40 12.73
CA LEU A 107 -6.58 -9.02 14.11
C LEU A 107 -7.98 -9.43 14.54
N SER A 108 -8.14 -9.78 15.81
CA SER A 108 -9.41 -10.09 16.44
C SER A 108 -9.47 -9.62 17.89
N PHE A 109 -10.68 -9.37 18.40
CA PHE A 109 -11.00 -9.30 19.85
C PHE A 109 -11.60 -10.62 20.38
N ASP A 110 -11.86 -11.60 19.50
CA ASP A 110 -12.47 -12.86 19.87
C ASP A 110 -11.42 -13.87 20.33
N ASP A 111 -11.38 -14.16 21.62
CA ASP A 111 -10.44 -15.12 22.23
C ASP A 111 -10.50 -16.54 21.66
N LYS A 112 -11.51 -16.85 20.84
CA LYS A 112 -11.59 -18.16 20.15
C LYS A 112 -10.79 -18.18 18.85
N LEU A 113 -10.27 -17.06 18.37
CA LEU A 113 -9.53 -16.92 17.12
C LEU A 113 -8.07 -16.55 17.40
N GLN A 114 -7.27 -17.49 17.91
CA GLN A 114 -5.91 -17.22 18.39
C GLN A 114 -4.81 -17.48 17.34
N VAL A 115 -5.04 -18.44 16.44
CA VAL A 115 -4.06 -18.90 15.46
C VAL A 115 -4.70 -19.08 14.08
N PRO A 116 -3.92 -19.13 12.98
CA PRO A 116 -4.48 -19.28 11.63
C PRO A 116 -5.46 -20.44 11.44
N ARG A 117 -5.29 -21.55 12.18
CA ARG A 117 -6.21 -22.71 12.10
C ARG A 117 -7.62 -22.42 12.60
N ASP A 118 -7.77 -21.48 13.51
CA ASP A 118 -9.08 -21.08 14.04
C ASP A 118 -9.89 -20.28 13.02
N MET A 119 -9.27 -19.90 11.92
CA MET A 119 -9.88 -19.08 10.87
C MET A 119 -10.62 -19.89 9.79
N ALA A 120 -10.69 -21.22 9.92
CA ALA A 120 -11.45 -22.04 8.97
C ALA A 120 -12.91 -21.58 8.91
N ASP A 121 -13.36 -21.18 7.71
CA ASP A 121 -14.71 -20.65 7.42
C ASP A 121 -15.10 -19.37 8.18
N VAL A 122 -14.15 -18.70 8.86
CA VAL A 122 -14.37 -17.40 9.49
C VAL A 122 -14.03 -16.29 8.49
N PRO A 123 -15.00 -15.40 8.14
CA PRO A 123 -14.74 -14.29 7.24
C PRO A 123 -13.71 -13.32 7.82
N VAL A 124 -12.67 -13.00 7.03
CA VAL A 124 -11.75 -11.91 7.31
C VAL A 124 -12.15 -10.70 6.47
N MET A 125 -12.40 -9.57 7.13
CA MET A 125 -12.75 -8.37 6.42
C MET A 125 -11.50 -7.69 5.85
N VAL A 126 -11.47 -7.50 4.53
CA VAL A 126 -10.37 -6.95 3.74
C VAL A 126 -10.88 -5.83 2.83
N GLN A 127 -10.01 -5.16 2.11
CA GLN A 127 -10.39 -4.46 0.87
C GLN A 127 -10.00 -5.34 -0.31
N GLU A 128 -11.00 -5.78 -1.07
CA GLU A 128 -10.79 -6.67 -2.20
C GLU A 128 -9.83 -6.09 -3.24
N LEU A 129 -9.03 -6.99 -3.84
CA LEU A 129 -8.01 -6.70 -4.85
C LEU A 129 -6.96 -5.68 -4.36
N THR A 130 -6.62 -5.74 -3.06
CA THR A 130 -5.53 -4.97 -2.46
C THR A 130 -4.61 -5.87 -1.62
N GLY A 131 -3.54 -5.28 -1.06
CA GLY A 131 -2.60 -6.02 -0.21
C GLY A 131 -3.27 -6.79 0.93
N SER A 132 -4.33 -6.24 1.55
CA SER A 132 -5.05 -6.96 2.61
C SER A 132 -5.78 -8.21 2.12
N HIS A 133 -6.30 -8.22 0.89
CA HIS A 133 -6.91 -9.40 0.29
C HIS A 133 -5.87 -10.48 -0.01
N TYR A 134 -4.85 -10.13 -0.79
CA TYR A 134 -3.83 -11.09 -1.24
C TYR A 134 -3.05 -11.69 -0.06
N THR A 135 -2.60 -10.86 0.88
CA THR A 135 -1.85 -11.35 2.04
C THR A 135 -2.70 -12.18 3.00
N THR A 136 -4.00 -11.89 3.15
CA THR A 136 -4.90 -12.71 3.97
C THR A 136 -4.99 -14.14 3.44
N ILE A 137 -5.17 -14.30 2.13
CA ILE A 137 -5.18 -15.63 1.51
C ILE A 137 -3.85 -16.35 1.77
N GLN A 138 -2.73 -15.69 1.51
CA GLN A 138 -1.40 -16.27 1.71
C GLN A 138 -1.13 -16.67 3.18
N MET A 139 -1.59 -15.88 4.15
CA MET A 139 -1.40 -16.17 5.57
C MET A 139 -2.25 -17.34 6.06
N LEU A 140 -3.41 -17.60 5.44
CA LEU A 140 -4.36 -18.58 5.94
C LEU A 140 -4.37 -19.90 5.14
N GLU A 141 -4.14 -19.85 3.83
CA GLU A 141 -4.33 -21.02 2.95
C GLU A 141 -3.49 -22.24 3.33
N SER A 142 -2.30 -22.05 3.87
CA SER A 142 -1.45 -23.16 4.34
C SER A 142 -1.94 -23.79 5.65
N ALA A 143 -2.74 -23.07 6.43
CA ALA A 143 -3.22 -23.52 7.73
C ALA A 143 -4.61 -24.16 7.68
N VAL A 144 -5.49 -23.67 6.79
CA VAL A 144 -6.90 -24.12 6.75
C VAL A 144 -7.31 -24.71 5.38
N GLY A 145 -6.48 -24.61 4.35
CA GLY A 145 -6.85 -24.93 2.96
C GLY A 145 -7.54 -23.76 2.28
N SER A 146 -7.33 -23.61 0.97
CA SER A 146 -7.85 -22.48 0.21
C SER A 146 -9.37 -22.41 0.19
N GLU A 147 -10.06 -23.54 0.22
CA GLU A 147 -11.52 -23.68 0.24
C GLU A 147 -12.16 -23.17 1.54
N HIS A 148 -11.39 -23.15 2.64
CA HIS A 148 -11.82 -22.67 3.96
C HIS A 148 -11.41 -21.22 4.24
N VAL A 149 -10.65 -20.56 3.36
CA VAL A 149 -10.36 -19.13 3.47
C VAL A 149 -11.58 -18.33 3.02
N LYS A 150 -12.16 -17.55 3.95
CA LYS A 150 -13.32 -16.70 3.64
C LYS A 150 -12.93 -15.24 3.70
N ILE A 151 -13.26 -14.53 2.65
CA ILE A 151 -12.97 -13.10 2.47
C ILE A 151 -14.28 -12.32 2.44
N GLN A 152 -14.32 -11.19 3.14
CA GLN A 152 -15.42 -10.24 3.10
C GLN A 152 -14.90 -8.84 2.74
N ASN A 153 -15.48 -8.19 1.75
CA ASN A 153 -15.10 -6.82 1.42
C ASN A 153 -15.61 -5.84 2.48
N GLY A 154 -14.69 -5.12 3.12
CA GLY A 154 -14.97 -4.13 4.17
C GLY A 154 -14.43 -2.73 3.85
N GLY A 155 -13.97 -2.51 2.61
CA GLY A 155 -13.48 -1.21 2.16
C GLY A 155 -12.18 -0.77 2.83
N LEU A 156 -12.09 0.52 3.14
CA LEU A 156 -10.89 1.17 3.68
C LEU A 156 -10.50 0.67 5.08
N PRO A 157 -9.22 0.78 5.49
CA PRO A 157 -8.74 0.26 6.78
C PRO A 157 -9.53 0.76 8.00
N GLN A 158 -9.91 2.05 8.01
CA GLN A 158 -10.70 2.65 9.09
C GLN A 158 -12.11 2.08 9.18
N MET A 159 -12.72 1.70 8.05
CA MET A 159 -14.05 1.06 8.03
C MET A 159 -13.98 -0.33 8.65
N ARG A 160 -12.95 -1.12 8.27
CA ARG A 160 -12.74 -2.46 8.83
C ARG A 160 -12.44 -2.40 10.33
N TYR A 161 -11.62 -1.43 10.75
CA TYR A 161 -11.33 -1.22 12.17
C TYR A 161 -12.60 -0.87 12.96
N ALA A 162 -13.46 0.00 12.42
CA ALA A 162 -14.76 0.29 13.04
C ALA A 162 -15.63 -0.97 13.16
N ALA A 163 -15.71 -1.78 12.10
CA ALA A 163 -16.45 -3.04 12.09
C ALA A 163 -15.92 -4.08 13.10
N LEU A 164 -14.60 -4.09 13.36
CA LEU A 164 -14.02 -4.92 14.41
C LEU A 164 -14.45 -4.44 15.80
N LYS A 165 -14.44 -3.12 16.03
CA LYS A 165 -14.82 -2.51 17.31
C LYS A 165 -16.28 -2.69 17.66
N ASP A 166 -17.18 -2.58 16.70
CA ASP A 166 -18.63 -2.74 16.92
C ASP A 166 -19.10 -4.20 16.87
N GLY A 167 -18.17 -5.14 16.60
CA GLY A 167 -18.46 -6.57 16.54
C GLY A 167 -19.11 -7.05 15.24
N THR A 168 -19.28 -6.19 14.24
CA THR A 168 -19.79 -6.56 12.91
C THR A 168 -18.81 -7.49 12.19
N ALA A 169 -17.50 -7.33 12.42
CA ALA A 169 -16.46 -8.24 11.94
C ALA A 169 -15.78 -8.93 13.11
N ARG A 170 -15.65 -10.28 13.06
CA ARG A 170 -14.86 -11.03 14.05
C ARG A 170 -13.36 -10.94 13.81
N ALA A 171 -12.94 -10.78 12.55
CA ALA A 171 -11.55 -10.63 12.16
C ALA A 171 -11.40 -9.66 10.99
N ILE A 172 -10.34 -8.87 11.02
CA ILE A 172 -10.00 -7.91 9.97
C ILE A 172 -8.52 -8.03 9.57
N ALA A 173 -8.19 -7.71 8.33
CA ALA A 173 -6.81 -7.52 7.93
C ALA A 173 -6.53 -6.04 7.72
N VAL A 174 -5.55 -5.48 8.43
CA VAL A 174 -5.19 -4.06 8.38
C VAL A 174 -3.67 -3.86 8.43
N MET A 175 -3.24 -2.63 8.09
CA MET A 175 -1.89 -2.12 8.24
C MET A 175 -1.85 -1.02 9.31
N GLU A 176 -0.66 -0.45 9.55
CA GLU A 176 -0.53 0.72 10.42
C GLU A 176 -1.28 1.94 9.87
N PRO A 177 -1.85 2.77 10.76
CA PRO A 177 -1.74 2.78 12.23
C PRO A 177 -2.74 1.85 12.94
N PHE A 178 -3.58 1.13 12.21
CA PHE A 178 -4.68 0.35 12.79
C PHE A 178 -4.23 -0.93 13.49
N ILE A 179 -3.03 -1.47 13.17
CA ILE A 179 -2.43 -2.57 13.95
C ILE A 179 -2.14 -2.07 15.37
N SER A 180 -1.34 -1.01 15.48
CA SER A 180 -0.98 -0.42 16.78
C SER A 180 -2.19 0.02 17.58
N LEU A 181 -3.18 0.62 16.92
CA LEU A 181 -4.41 1.08 17.57
C LEU A 181 -5.23 -0.10 18.12
N ALA A 182 -5.44 -1.13 17.33
CA ALA A 182 -6.21 -2.31 17.75
C ALA A 182 -5.51 -3.06 18.90
N LEU A 183 -4.19 -3.22 18.84
CA LEU A 183 -3.40 -3.83 19.92
C LEU A 183 -3.47 -3.01 21.22
N LYS A 184 -3.40 -1.69 21.12
CA LYS A 184 -3.59 -0.77 22.27
C LYS A 184 -4.96 -0.96 22.94
N GLU A 185 -5.98 -1.30 22.16
CA GLU A 185 -7.36 -1.52 22.64
C GLU A 185 -7.65 -2.97 23.05
N GLY A 186 -6.64 -3.85 23.01
CA GLY A 186 -6.75 -5.23 23.51
C GLY A 186 -7.04 -6.29 22.44
N ALA A 187 -7.03 -5.93 21.15
CA ALA A 187 -7.03 -6.93 20.09
C ALA A 187 -5.72 -7.74 20.10
N HIS A 188 -5.74 -8.92 19.51
CA HIS A 188 -4.56 -9.74 19.31
C HIS A 188 -4.33 -10.04 17.83
N ILE A 189 -3.11 -10.43 17.49
CA ILE A 189 -2.71 -10.81 16.14
C ILE A 189 -2.90 -12.32 15.97
N ILE A 190 -3.67 -12.71 14.96
CA ILE A 190 -3.83 -14.10 14.53
C ILE A 190 -2.70 -14.48 13.55
N ALA A 191 -2.40 -13.61 12.60
CA ALA A 191 -1.29 -13.75 11.65
C ALA A 191 -0.80 -12.37 11.20
N ALA A 192 0.47 -12.27 10.83
CA ALA A 192 1.03 -11.08 10.22
C ALA A 192 2.03 -11.45 9.12
N SER A 193 2.01 -10.71 8.04
CA SER A 193 2.94 -10.85 6.93
C SER A 193 3.46 -9.49 6.49
N PHE A 194 4.73 -9.43 6.12
CA PHE A 194 5.32 -8.25 5.48
C PHE A 194 5.29 -8.42 3.98
N TYR A 195 4.90 -7.37 3.28
CA TYR A 195 4.94 -7.33 1.83
C TYR A 195 5.48 -6.00 1.33
N ARG A 196 6.01 -6.02 0.14
CA ARG A 196 6.47 -4.85 -0.57
C ARG A 196 5.53 -4.59 -1.74
N GLY A 197 5.33 -3.33 -2.10
CA GLY A 197 4.50 -2.96 -3.24
C GLY A 197 5.33 -2.54 -4.44
N GLY A 198 4.65 -2.24 -5.54
CA GLY A 198 5.21 -1.62 -6.72
C GLY A 198 4.94 -0.12 -6.76
N GLU A 199 5.85 0.61 -7.37
CA GLU A 199 5.66 1.99 -7.82
C GLU A 199 5.19 1.94 -9.28
N VAL A 200 3.94 2.34 -9.51
CA VAL A 200 3.36 2.47 -10.85
C VAL A 200 3.57 3.91 -11.32
N ILE A 201 4.10 4.06 -12.51
CA ILE A 201 4.42 5.37 -13.11
C ILE A 201 3.85 5.50 -14.50
N SER A 202 3.58 6.75 -14.90
CA SER A 202 3.26 7.11 -16.28
C SER A 202 4.46 6.84 -17.22
N ALA A 203 4.16 6.43 -18.43
CA ALA A 203 5.16 6.31 -19.49
C ALA A 203 5.79 7.65 -19.89
N ASP A 204 5.16 8.77 -19.52
CA ASP A 204 5.63 10.13 -19.85
C ASP A 204 6.82 10.57 -19.00
N LEU A 205 7.07 9.93 -17.84
CA LEU A 205 8.25 10.23 -17.02
C LEU A 205 9.52 9.68 -17.66
N THR A 206 10.48 10.57 -17.95
CA THR A 206 11.76 10.16 -18.51
C THR A 206 12.60 9.32 -17.54
N PRO A 207 13.56 8.53 -18.02
CA PRO A 207 14.47 7.77 -17.15
C PRO A 207 15.21 8.67 -16.15
N GLU A 208 15.62 9.89 -16.57
CA GLU A 208 16.30 10.86 -15.71
C GLU A 208 15.39 11.39 -14.60
N GLN A 209 14.13 11.68 -14.91
CA GLN A 209 13.14 12.12 -13.93
C GLN A 209 12.85 11.00 -12.93
N ARG A 210 12.68 9.76 -13.38
CA ARG A 210 12.49 8.59 -12.51
C ARG A 210 13.67 8.40 -11.56
N LYS A 211 14.90 8.47 -12.10
CA LYS A 211 16.10 8.35 -11.28
C LYS A 211 16.17 9.44 -10.23
N ALA A 212 15.97 10.72 -10.60
CA ALA A 212 15.99 11.84 -9.68
C ALA A 212 14.91 11.70 -8.58
N TYR A 213 13.73 11.21 -8.95
CA TYR A 213 12.64 10.95 -8.02
C TYR A 213 13.02 9.87 -6.99
N TYR A 214 13.53 8.72 -7.43
CA TYR A 214 13.89 7.63 -6.53
C TYR A 214 15.14 7.92 -5.69
N ASP A 215 16.11 8.67 -6.22
CA ASP A 215 17.26 9.11 -5.42
C ASP A 215 16.79 10.00 -4.25
N ALA A 216 15.88 10.94 -4.50
CA ALA A 216 15.32 11.80 -3.47
C ALA A 216 14.42 11.03 -2.48
N GLU A 217 13.65 10.06 -2.95
CA GLU A 217 12.85 9.18 -2.09
C GLU A 217 13.74 8.32 -1.19
N ASN A 218 14.87 7.80 -1.71
CA ASN A 218 15.85 7.06 -0.94
C ASN A 218 16.53 7.91 0.14
N GLU A 219 16.84 9.18 -0.13
CA GLU A 219 17.31 10.11 0.89
C GLU A 219 16.25 10.33 1.99
N ALA A 220 14.97 10.41 1.63
CA ALA A 220 13.88 10.48 2.61
C ALA A 220 13.79 9.21 3.46
N VAL A 221 14.00 8.03 2.86
CA VAL A 221 14.07 6.75 3.59
C VAL A 221 15.19 6.76 4.64
N ASP A 222 16.36 7.30 4.30
CA ASP A 222 17.48 7.39 5.24
C ASP A 222 17.14 8.31 6.42
N LEU A 223 16.49 9.46 6.16
CA LEU A 223 16.01 10.36 7.21
C LEU A 223 14.96 9.71 8.11
N ILE A 224 14.02 8.96 7.54
CA ILE A 224 13.00 8.22 8.30
C ILE A 224 13.66 7.15 9.18
N ASN A 225 14.60 6.38 8.63
CA ASN A 225 15.28 5.32 9.36
C ASN A 225 16.17 5.87 10.48
N ALA A 226 16.78 7.03 10.29
CA ALA A 226 17.57 7.72 11.31
C ALA A 226 16.71 8.19 12.49
N ASN A 227 15.47 8.65 12.24
CA ASN A 227 14.57 9.11 13.30
C ASN A 227 13.09 8.93 12.91
N PHE A 228 12.59 7.70 12.97
CA PHE A 228 11.22 7.34 12.60
C PHE A 228 10.16 8.15 13.34
N TYR A 229 10.31 8.30 14.66
CA TYR A 229 9.29 8.96 15.48
C TYR A 229 9.14 10.46 15.21
N LYS A 230 10.13 11.10 14.59
CA LYS A 230 10.01 12.47 14.10
C LYS A 230 8.88 12.59 13.06
N TYR A 231 8.68 11.56 12.25
CA TYR A 231 7.75 11.54 11.13
C TYR A 231 6.50 10.68 11.37
N ALA A 232 6.45 9.92 12.48
CA ALA A 232 5.36 8.99 12.78
C ALA A 232 3.98 9.67 12.89
N HIS A 233 3.95 10.98 13.16
CA HIS A 233 2.71 11.77 13.25
C HIS A 233 1.91 11.76 11.94
N HIS A 234 2.56 11.68 10.78
CA HIS A 234 1.87 11.55 9.48
C HIS A 234 1.08 10.25 9.42
N VAL A 235 1.67 9.14 9.88
CA VAL A 235 1.00 7.83 9.89
C VAL A 235 -0.13 7.81 10.90
N THR A 236 0.09 8.31 12.12
CA THR A 236 -0.93 8.30 13.19
C THR A 236 -2.08 9.28 12.96
N ALA A 237 -1.93 10.26 12.06
CA ALA A 237 -3.01 11.18 11.68
C ALA A 237 -4.28 10.42 11.21
N HIS A 238 -4.12 9.27 10.55
CA HIS A 238 -5.22 8.41 10.13
C HIS A 238 -6.03 7.80 11.30
N ALA A 239 -5.43 7.73 12.49
CA ALA A 239 -6.11 7.29 13.72
C ALA A 239 -6.90 8.43 14.42
N LYS A 240 -6.96 9.63 13.78
CA LYS A 240 -7.78 10.79 14.24
C LYS A 240 -7.61 11.11 15.73
N GLY A 241 -6.37 11.05 16.23
CA GLY A 241 -6.01 11.33 17.62
C GLY A 241 -6.13 10.16 18.61
N ALA A 242 -6.64 9.00 18.19
CA ALA A 242 -6.74 7.81 19.04
C ALA A 242 -5.39 7.13 19.30
N LEU A 243 -4.36 7.40 18.47
CA LEU A 243 -3.02 6.88 18.60
C LEU A 243 -1.99 8.01 18.55
N LYS A 244 -1.11 8.10 19.56
CA LYS A 244 0.01 9.05 19.56
C LYS A 244 1.15 8.55 18.66
N PRO A 245 1.99 9.43 18.09
CA PRO A 245 3.17 9.02 17.30
C PRO A 245 4.09 8.05 18.04
N THR A 246 4.28 8.23 19.34
CA THR A 246 5.13 7.37 20.19
C THR A 246 4.53 5.99 20.51
N GLU A 247 3.23 5.81 20.25
CA GLU A 247 2.51 4.54 20.43
C GLU A 247 2.50 3.69 19.15
N LEU A 248 2.94 4.26 18.02
CA LEU A 248 3.06 3.53 16.75
C LEU A 248 4.18 2.50 16.83
N LEU A 249 3.86 1.24 16.60
CA LEU A 249 4.79 0.13 16.74
C LEU A 249 5.68 0.00 15.49
N ARG A 250 6.92 0.48 15.61
CA ARG A 250 7.93 0.44 14.54
C ARG A 250 8.15 -0.97 13.97
N ALA A 251 7.85 -2.03 14.73
CA ALA A 251 8.00 -3.40 14.31
C ALA A 251 7.17 -3.75 13.05
N PHE A 252 6.05 -3.08 12.83
CA PHE A 252 5.13 -3.34 11.71
C PHE A 252 5.37 -2.45 10.49
N VAL A 253 6.34 -1.54 10.55
CA VAL A 253 6.68 -0.65 9.42
C VAL A 253 8.18 -0.65 9.21
N ARG A 254 8.60 -0.85 7.98
CA ARG A 254 10.01 -0.78 7.58
C ARG A 254 10.11 0.04 6.31
N TYR A 255 11.19 0.81 6.20
CA TYR A 255 11.49 1.55 4.97
C TYR A 255 12.84 1.10 4.43
N LYS A 256 12.88 0.76 3.16
CA LYS A 256 14.07 0.35 2.40
C LYS A 256 14.19 1.26 1.19
N HIS A 257 15.38 1.41 0.66
CA HIS A 257 15.54 2.06 -0.63
C HIS A 257 14.66 1.35 -1.68
N VAL A 258 14.15 2.09 -2.64
CA VAL A 258 13.47 1.53 -3.80
C VAL A 258 14.39 0.54 -4.50
N ASP A 259 13.83 -0.47 -5.14
CA ASP A 259 14.58 -1.57 -5.71
C ASP A 259 13.95 -1.99 -7.03
N TYR A 260 14.71 -2.61 -7.90
CA TYR A 260 14.21 -3.12 -9.15
C TYR A 260 13.24 -4.28 -8.92
N TYR A 261 12.14 -4.29 -9.66
CA TYR A 261 11.19 -5.42 -9.61
C TYR A 261 11.60 -6.48 -10.62
N ASP A 262 12.46 -7.40 -10.17
CA ASP A 262 13.04 -8.42 -11.04
C ASP A 262 12.02 -9.46 -11.56
N VAL A 263 12.37 -10.11 -12.65
CA VAL A 263 11.51 -11.08 -13.34
C VAL A 263 11.11 -12.27 -12.45
N THR A 264 11.95 -12.67 -11.51
CA THR A 264 11.66 -13.81 -10.62
C THR A 264 10.58 -13.46 -9.62
N LEU A 265 10.65 -12.26 -9.02
CA LEU A 265 9.62 -11.75 -8.11
C LEU A 265 8.30 -11.52 -8.85
N PHE A 266 8.35 -10.89 -10.02
CA PHE A 266 7.19 -10.68 -10.88
C PHE A 266 6.49 -12.00 -11.21
N ASN A 267 7.21 -12.98 -11.75
CA ASN A 267 6.63 -14.27 -12.13
C ASN A 267 6.03 -15.00 -10.94
N ARG A 268 6.69 -14.97 -9.76
CA ARG A 268 6.15 -15.56 -8.52
C ARG A 268 4.80 -14.95 -8.15
N ALA A 269 4.70 -13.62 -8.16
CA ALA A 269 3.45 -12.92 -7.84
C ALA A 269 2.37 -13.23 -8.88
N TYR A 270 2.72 -13.16 -10.15
CA TYR A 270 1.79 -13.34 -11.26
C TYR A 270 1.28 -14.77 -11.40
N ASP A 271 2.17 -15.77 -11.29
CA ASP A 271 1.78 -17.19 -11.32
C ASP A 271 0.90 -17.56 -10.14
N TRP A 272 1.16 -16.98 -8.95
CA TRP A 272 0.30 -17.18 -7.78
C TRP A 272 -1.10 -16.60 -8.03
N MET A 273 -1.22 -15.43 -8.67
CA MET A 273 -2.50 -14.81 -9.05
C MET A 273 -3.25 -15.67 -10.06
N LYS A 274 -2.58 -16.09 -11.14
CA LYS A 274 -3.20 -16.93 -12.19
C LYS A 274 -3.70 -18.26 -11.66
N ALA A 275 -2.92 -18.93 -10.81
CA ALA A 275 -3.31 -20.20 -10.20
C ALA A 275 -4.59 -20.10 -9.35
N ARG A 276 -5.01 -18.89 -8.96
CA ARG A 276 -6.23 -18.61 -8.16
C ARG A 276 -7.32 -17.89 -8.93
N GLY A 277 -7.17 -17.77 -10.24
CA GLY A 277 -8.13 -17.02 -11.07
C GLY A 277 -8.23 -15.53 -10.72
N MET A 278 -7.18 -14.94 -10.12
CA MET A 278 -7.14 -13.52 -9.74
C MET A 278 -6.57 -12.62 -10.84
N SER A 279 -6.04 -13.21 -11.89
CA SER A 279 -5.65 -12.54 -13.13
C SER A 279 -5.93 -13.47 -14.30
N GLU A 280 -6.51 -12.93 -15.37
CA GLU A 280 -6.73 -13.59 -16.66
C GLU A 280 -5.72 -13.11 -17.71
N GLY A 281 -4.87 -12.15 -17.35
CA GLY A 281 -3.92 -11.52 -18.23
C GLY A 281 -2.83 -12.46 -18.75
N GLN A 282 -2.23 -12.07 -19.86
CA GLN A 282 -1.12 -12.79 -20.53
C GLN A 282 0.17 -11.95 -20.55
N SER A 283 0.24 -10.91 -19.71
CA SER A 283 1.34 -9.97 -19.69
C SER A 283 2.65 -10.66 -19.26
N GLN A 284 3.76 -10.18 -19.83
CA GLN A 284 5.10 -10.58 -19.43
C GLN A 284 5.78 -9.45 -18.67
N HIS A 285 6.76 -9.80 -17.85
CA HIS A 285 7.54 -8.83 -17.09
C HIS A 285 8.01 -7.64 -17.97
N ALA A 286 8.62 -7.90 -19.10
CA ALA A 286 9.16 -6.86 -19.99
C ALA A 286 8.08 -5.92 -20.58
N ALA A 287 6.80 -6.29 -20.54
CA ALA A 287 5.69 -5.45 -20.99
C ALA A 287 5.17 -4.51 -19.90
N LEU A 288 5.33 -4.87 -18.63
CA LEU A 288 4.78 -4.13 -17.51
C LEU A 288 5.84 -3.46 -16.63
N VAL A 289 7.07 -3.95 -16.62
CA VAL A 289 8.14 -3.45 -15.76
C VAL A 289 9.19 -2.72 -16.57
N VAL A 290 9.57 -1.53 -16.12
CA VAL A 290 10.66 -0.72 -16.69
C VAL A 290 11.82 -0.63 -15.72
N GLY A 291 13.06 -0.63 -16.26
CA GLY A 291 14.30 -0.46 -15.50
C GLY A 291 14.73 1.00 -15.39
#